data_ce44d4c2dec287602c990beffe0795ae
#
_entry.id   ce44d4c2dec287602c990beffe0795ae
#
_cell.length_a   1.000
_cell.length_b   1.000
_cell.length_c   1.000
_cell.angle_alpha   90.00
_cell.angle_beta   90.00
_cell.angle_gamma   90.00
#
_symmetry.space_group_name_H-M   'P 1'
#
loop_
_entity.id
_entity.type
_entity.pdbx_description
1 polymer ?
#
loop_
_entity_poly.entity_id
_entity_poly.type
_entity_poly.pdbx_seq_one_letter_code
_entity_poly.pdbx_strand_id
1 'polypeptide(L)'
;MAADGGCERNVVHRMNEEYRAWEALKSVLRNRGLGIKAKKCLYEGVIVPTALYRAEAWGMRSAERRKVNILEMKCLRSLVGVSLLDRVTNEKVRRRAVIERELASRADQRVLRWFGDDMERIDEYRMVRRVLMAEVSRGRVRGRPWLGWMDSVKVALGNKGMTVEAARQ
;
A
#
# COMPACT_ATOMS: atom_id res chain seq x y z
N MET A 1 19.82 10.22 16.80
CA MET A 1 18.63 10.09 15.92
C MET A 1 19.05 9.20 14.77
N ALA A 2 18.47 8.01 14.64
CA ALA A 2 18.79 7.10 13.56
C ALA A 2 18.25 7.69 12.25
N ALA A 3 19.14 7.93 11.32
CA ALA A 3 18.87 8.57 10.03
C ALA A 3 18.31 7.60 8.95
N ASP A 4 17.74 6.48 9.36
CA ASP A 4 17.07 5.56 8.48
C ASP A 4 15.63 6.06 8.25
N GLY A 5 15.47 6.74 7.13
CA GLY A 5 14.25 7.44 6.75
C GLY A 5 12.99 6.64 7.03
N GLY A 6 12.21 7.13 7.96
CA GLY A 6 11.06 6.52 8.62
C GLY A 6 9.96 5.83 7.79
N CYS A 7 10.23 5.52 6.52
CA CYS A 7 9.26 4.89 5.63
C CYS A 7 8.99 3.43 6.01
N GLU A 8 10.04 2.66 6.31
CA GLU A 8 9.87 1.25 6.73
C GLU A 8 9.11 1.17 8.05
N ARG A 9 9.44 2.03 9.03
CA ARG A 9 8.71 2.10 10.31
C ARG A 9 7.25 2.48 10.11
N ASN A 10 6.97 3.42 9.20
CA ASN A 10 5.60 3.82 8.90
C ASN A 10 4.80 2.69 8.26
N VAL A 11 5.37 1.97 7.30
CA VAL A 11 4.71 0.80 6.68
C VAL A 11 4.46 -0.28 7.72
N VAL A 12 5.46 -0.63 8.54
CA VAL A 12 5.33 -1.64 9.61
C VAL A 12 4.28 -1.21 10.64
N HIS A 13 4.29 0.07 11.06
CA HIS A 13 3.28 0.60 11.97
C HIS A 13 1.86 0.45 11.39
N ARG A 14 1.65 0.81 10.12
CA ARG A 14 0.35 0.66 9.46
C ARG A 14 -0.08 -0.80 9.31
N MET A 15 0.86 -1.69 9.02
CA MET A 15 0.57 -3.13 9.01
C MET A 15 0.11 -3.64 10.38
N ASN A 16 0.68 -3.12 11.46
CA ASN A 16 0.24 -3.46 12.80
C ASN A 16 -1.17 -2.93 13.10
N GLU A 17 -1.48 -1.69 12.67
CA GLU A 17 -2.84 -1.14 12.79
C GLU A 17 -3.86 -1.91 11.94
N GLU A 18 -3.50 -2.29 10.71
CA GLU A 18 -4.31 -3.18 9.88
C GLU A 18 -4.58 -4.51 10.57
N TYR A 19 -3.53 -5.12 11.15
CA TYR A 19 -3.65 -6.37 11.88
C TYR A 19 -4.60 -6.23 13.10
N ARG A 20 -4.49 -5.15 13.87
CA ARG A 20 -5.40 -4.85 14.99
C ARG A 20 -6.85 -4.69 14.52
N ALA A 21 -7.08 -3.92 13.45
CA ALA A 21 -8.40 -3.75 12.86
C ALA A 21 -8.98 -5.10 12.38
N TRP A 22 -8.13 -5.94 11.75
CA TRP A 22 -8.54 -7.28 11.35
C TRP A 22 -8.86 -8.18 12.54
N GLU A 23 -8.03 -8.22 13.59
CA GLU A 23 -8.31 -9.03 14.79
C GLU A 23 -9.61 -8.58 15.47
N ALA A 24 -9.88 -7.28 15.56
CA ALA A 24 -11.13 -6.76 16.12
C ALA A 24 -12.37 -7.21 15.31
N LEU A 25 -12.26 -7.31 13.99
CA LEU A 25 -13.35 -7.71 13.11
C LEU A 25 -13.37 -9.21 12.79
N LYS A 26 -12.40 -9.98 13.24
CA LYS A 26 -12.19 -11.37 12.88
C LYS A 26 -13.39 -12.28 13.19
N SER A 27 -14.02 -12.09 14.35
CA SER A 27 -15.21 -12.84 14.72
C SER A 27 -16.36 -12.60 13.75
N VAL A 28 -16.57 -11.34 13.36
CA VAL A 28 -17.62 -10.94 12.41
C VAL A 28 -17.29 -11.45 11.00
N LEU A 29 -16.05 -11.29 10.55
CA LEU A 29 -15.61 -11.75 9.22
C LEU A 29 -15.68 -13.27 9.07
N ARG A 30 -15.50 -14.02 10.18
CA ARG A 30 -15.61 -15.48 10.21
C ARG A 30 -17.04 -16.00 10.37
N ASN A 31 -17.99 -15.14 10.73
CA ASN A 31 -19.37 -15.53 10.89
C ASN A 31 -19.94 -16.08 9.57
N ARG A 32 -20.44 -17.32 9.59
CA ARG A 32 -21.00 -17.98 8.41
C ARG A 32 -22.36 -17.44 8.01
N GLY A 33 -23.10 -16.83 8.95
CA GLY A 33 -24.38 -16.18 8.68
C GLY A 33 -24.25 -14.85 7.93
N LEU A 34 -23.05 -14.27 7.90
CA LEU A 34 -22.82 -13.01 7.19
C LEU A 34 -22.43 -13.26 5.74
N GLY A 35 -23.21 -12.71 4.81
CA GLY A 35 -22.94 -12.83 3.38
C GLY A 35 -21.63 -12.16 2.94
N ILE A 36 -21.02 -12.66 1.86
CA ILE A 36 -19.73 -12.17 1.34
C ILE A 36 -19.74 -10.67 1.02
N LYS A 37 -20.87 -10.12 0.55
CA LYS A 37 -21.02 -8.70 0.26
C LYS A 37 -20.85 -7.84 1.51
N ALA A 38 -21.49 -8.20 2.62
CA ALA A 38 -21.38 -7.49 3.89
C ALA A 38 -19.96 -7.57 4.45
N LYS A 39 -19.33 -8.74 4.39
CA LYS A 39 -17.92 -8.92 4.78
C LYS A 39 -16.96 -8.05 3.93
N LYS A 40 -17.22 -7.98 2.62
CA LYS A 40 -16.48 -7.08 1.73
C LYS A 40 -16.65 -5.61 2.12
N CYS A 41 -17.87 -5.16 2.44
CA CYS A 41 -18.11 -3.80 2.92
C CYS A 41 -17.29 -3.48 4.18
N LEU A 42 -17.22 -4.40 5.15
CA LEU A 42 -16.39 -4.23 6.34
C LEU A 42 -14.90 -4.17 6.01
N TYR A 43 -14.43 -5.04 5.12
CA TYR A 43 -13.04 -5.03 4.66
C TYR A 43 -12.69 -3.71 3.98
N GLU A 44 -13.51 -3.28 3.02
CA GLU A 44 -13.29 -2.03 2.24
C GLU A 44 -13.49 -0.76 3.09
N GLY A 45 -14.43 -0.78 4.03
CA GLY A 45 -14.78 0.39 4.86
C GLY A 45 -13.90 0.59 6.09
N VAL A 46 -13.28 -0.47 6.61
CA VAL A 46 -12.48 -0.37 7.84
C VAL A 46 -11.04 -0.80 7.61
N ILE A 47 -10.81 -2.01 7.11
CA ILE A 47 -9.46 -2.57 7.03
C ILE A 47 -8.62 -1.83 5.98
N VAL A 48 -9.15 -1.65 4.78
CA VAL A 48 -8.42 -0.98 3.69
C VAL A 48 -8.07 0.49 4.02
N PRO A 49 -8.98 1.34 4.53
CA PRO A 49 -8.63 2.71 4.90
C PRO A 49 -7.61 2.79 6.03
N THR A 50 -7.69 1.89 7.02
CA THR A 50 -6.72 1.82 8.12
C THR A 50 -5.34 1.43 7.61
N ALA A 51 -5.27 0.40 6.77
CA ALA A 51 -4.04 -0.07 6.17
C ALA A 51 -3.38 0.99 5.27
N LEU A 52 -4.18 1.67 4.45
CA LEU A 52 -3.68 2.63 3.46
C LEU A 52 -3.63 4.09 3.98
N TYR A 53 -3.73 4.30 5.28
CA TYR A 53 -3.62 5.65 5.82
C TYR A 53 -2.26 6.28 5.49
N ARG A 54 -2.27 7.45 4.82
CA ARG A 54 -1.07 8.13 4.31
C ARG A 54 -0.20 7.28 3.38
N ALA A 55 -0.80 6.35 2.63
CA ALA A 55 -0.06 5.50 1.70
C ALA A 55 0.62 6.29 0.57
N GLU A 56 0.16 7.48 0.27
CA GLU A 56 0.78 8.44 -0.67
C GLU A 56 2.22 8.82 -0.28
N ALA A 57 2.54 8.78 1.01
CA ALA A 57 3.89 9.07 1.52
C ALA A 57 4.79 7.84 1.62
N TRP A 58 4.30 6.64 1.23
CA TRP A 58 5.07 5.43 1.40
C TRP A 58 6.08 5.22 0.27
N GLY A 59 7.32 4.96 0.66
CA GLY A 59 8.36 4.46 -0.23
C GLY A 59 8.47 2.94 -0.11
N MET A 60 7.48 2.18 -0.60
CA MET A 60 7.49 0.73 -0.47
C MET A 60 8.53 0.07 -1.37
N ARG A 61 9.43 -0.69 -0.78
CA ARG A 61 10.30 -1.64 -1.47
C ARG A 61 9.56 -2.96 -1.71
N SER A 62 10.13 -3.82 -2.51
CA SER A 62 9.57 -5.15 -2.80
C SER A 62 9.33 -5.99 -1.54
N ALA A 63 10.17 -5.84 -0.52
CA ALA A 63 10.03 -6.55 0.75
C ALA A 63 8.78 -6.08 1.53
N GLU A 64 8.57 -4.77 1.66
CA GLU A 64 7.39 -4.20 2.35
C GLU A 64 6.11 -4.55 1.57
N ARG A 65 6.14 -4.43 0.24
CA ARG A 65 5.04 -4.83 -0.64
C ARG A 65 4.64 -6.29 -0.42
N ARG A 66 5.63 -7.19 -0.32
CA ARG A 66 5.37 -8.61 -0.04
C ARG A 66 4.71 -8.79 1.33
N LYS A 67 5.19 -8.11 2.36
CA LYS A 67 4.60 -8.16 3.72
C LYS A 67 3.14 -7.69 3.72
N VAL A 68 2.85 -6.55 3.05
CA VAL A 68 1.48 -6.02 2.90
C VAL A 68 0.57 -7.05 2.23
N ASN A 69 1.01 -7.66 1.12
CA ASN A 69 0.23 -8.67 0.41
C ASN A 69 0.02 -9.95 1.23
N ILE A 70 1.00 -10.37 2.05
CA ILE A 70 0.84 -11.52 2.96
C ILE A 70 -0.25 -11.23 4.00
N LEU A 71 -0.23 -10.05 4.61
CA LEU A 71 -1.22 -9.66 5.62
C LEU A 71 -2.62 -9.56 4.99
N GLU A 72 -2.73 -8.91 3.83
CA GLU A 72 -3.98 -8.86 3.07
C GLU A 72 -4.54 -10.26 2.82
N MET A 73 -3.71 -11.19 2.33
CA MET A 73 -4.14 -12.55 2.06
C MET A 73 -4.61 -13.29 3.31
N LYS A 74 -4.03 -12.98 4.49
CA LYS A 74 -4.50 -13.51 5.77
C LYS A 74 -5.92 -13.02 6.08
N CYS A 75 -6.19 -11.74 5.87
CA CYS A 75 -7.52 -11.15 6.04
C CYS A 75 -8.54 -11.75 5.06
N LEU A 76 -8.19 -11.83 3.77
CA LEU A 76 -9.09 -12.35 2.74
C LEU A 76 -9.41 -13.84 2.94
N ARG A 77 -8.43 -14.66 3.35
CA ARG A 77 -8.69 -16.06 3.70
C ARG A 77 -9.67 -16.19 4.84
N SER A 78 -9.52 -15.38 5.88
CA SER A 78 -10.48 -15.32 6.99
C SER A 78 -11.89 -14.95 6.54
N LEU A 79 -11.99 -13.98 5.63
CA LEU A 79 -13.24 -13.46 5.07
C LEU A 79 -13.99 -14.55 4.27
N VAL A 80 -13.27 -15.34 3.45
CA VAL A 80 -13.88 -16.43 2.67
C VAL A 80 -13.97 -17.77 3.41
N GLY A 81 -13.45 -17.81 4.65
CA GLY A 81 -13.51 -19.00 5.50
C GLY A 81 -12.61 -20.15 5.07
N VAL A 82 -11.45 -19.83 4.43
CA VAL A 82 -10.44 -20.83 4.06
C VAL A 82 -9.15 -20.63 4.86
N SER A 83 -8.42 -21.70 5.09
CA SER A 83 -7.13 -21.73 5.74
C SER A 83 -5.98 -21.89 4.72
N LEU A 84 -4.74 -21.83 5.18
CA LEU A 84 -3.59 -22.18 4.35
C LEU A 84 -3.53 -23.68 4.04
N LEU A 85 -4.06 -24.52 4.94
CA LEU A 85 -4.10 -25.97 4.78
C LEU A 85 -4.99 -26.40 3.62
N ASP A 86 -6.01 -25.60 3.28
CA ASP A 86 -6.92 -25.88 2.17
C ASP A 86 -6.27 -25.72 0.79
N ARG A 87 -5.00 -25.28 0.74
CA ARG A 87 -4.19 -25.12 -0.47
C ARG A 87 -4.89 -24.33 -1.60
N VAL A 88 -5.82 -23.42 -1.23
CA VAL A 88 -6.49 -22.54 -2.19
C VAL A 88 -5.54 -21.44 -2.62
N THR A 89 -5.36 -21.25 -3.94
CA THR A 89 -4.49 -20.21 -4.49
C THR A 89 -4.98 -18.81 -4.13
N ASN A 90 -4.06 -17.84 -4.05
CA ASN A 90 -4.40 -16.45 -3.71
C ASN A 90 -5.39 -15.85 -4.71
N GLU A 91 -5.25 -16.18 -5.98
CA GLU A 91 -6.17 -15.74 -7.03
C GLU A 91 -7.61 -16.23 -6.80
N LYS A 92 -7.77 -17.53 -6.47
CA LYS A 92 -9.07 -18.11 -6.12
C LYS A 92 -9.66 -17.47 -4.87
N VAL A 93 -8.84 -17.16 -3.86
CA VAL A 93 -9.26 -16.45 -2.65
C VAL A 93 -9.77 -15.05 -3.00
N ARG A 94 -9.03 -14.26 -3.79
CA ARG A 94 -9.45 -12.93 -4.25
C ARG A 94 -10.77 -12.98 -5.03
N ARG A 95 -10.90 -13.93 -5.94
CA ARG A 95 -12.13 -14.14 -6.72
C ARG A 95 -13.33 -14.43 -5.81
N ARG A 96 -13.17 -15.34 -4.82
CA ARG A 96 -14.23 -15.64 -3.83
C ARG A 96 -14.56 -14.45 -2.95
N ALA A 97 -13.57 -13.65 -2.56
CA ALA A 97 -13.74 -12.43 -1.78
C ALA A 97 -14.35 -11.28 -2.60
N VAL A 98 -14.39 -11.41 -3.94
CA VAL A 98 -14.79 -10.34 -4.88
C VAL A 98 -13.88 -9.12 -4.74
N ILE A 99 -12.58 -9.35 -4.51
CA ILE A 99 -11.53 -8.32 -4.38
C ILE A 99 -10.55 -8.47 -5.55
N GLU A 100 -10.60 -7.55 -6.49
CA GLU A 100 -9.81 -7.62 -7.72
C GLU A 100 -8.38 -7.08 -7.53
N ARG A 101 -8.25 -5.99 -6.77
CA ARG A 101 -6.97 -5.27 -6.65
C ARG A 101 -6.26 -5.60 -5.34
N GLU A 102 -4.97 -5.83 -5.44
CA GLU A 102 -4.09 -5.99 -4.29
C GLU A 102 -3.97 -4.70 -3.47
N LEU A 103 -3.81 -4.85 -2.15
CA LEU A 103 -3.65 -3.72 -1.24
C LEU A 103 -2.39 -2.90 -1.59
N ALA A 104 -1.29 -3.56 -1.95
CA ALA A 104 -0.08 -2.89 -2.41
C ALA A 104 -0.29 -2.09 -3.70
N SER A 105 -1.09 -2.60 -4.66
CA SER A 105 -1.44 -1.87 -5.89
C SER A 105 -2.35 -0.66 -5.60
N ARG A 106 -3.20 -0.74 -4.58
CA ARG A 106 -4.01 0.39 -4.12
C ARG A 106 -3.15 1.49 -3.48
N ALA A 107 -2.09 1.09 -2.75
CA ALA A 107 -1.10 2.04 -2.24
C ALA A 107 -0.39 2.77 -3.38
N ASP A 108 0.06 2.04 -4.42
CA ASP A 108 0.65 2.66 -5.62
C ASP A 108 -0.32 3.65 -6.27
N GLN A 109 -1.60 3.29 -6.37
CA GLN A 109 -2.59 4.19 -6.95
C GLN A 109 -2.75 5.48 -6.14
N ARG A 110 -2.63 5.44 -4.80
CA ARG A 110 -2.64 6.64 -3.96
C ARG A 110 -1.40 7.50 -4.18
N VAL A 111 -0.21 6.88 -4.26
CA VAL A 111 1.04 7.58 -4.60
C VAL A 111 0.92 8.29 -5.95
N LEU A 112 0.41 7.59 -6.97
CA LEU A 112 0.26 8.15 -8.32
C LEU A 112 -0.82 9.24 -8.41
N ARG A 113 -1.94 9.06 -7.69
CA ARG A 113 -2.98 10.09 -7.62
C ARG A 113 -2.43 11.37 -6.98
N TRP A 114 -1.72 11.22 -5.86
CA TRP A 114 -1.09 12.38 -5.22
C TRP A 114 -0.05 13.05 -6.12
N PHE A 115 0.73 12.26 -6.86
CA PHE A 115 1.70 12.78 -7.83
C PHE A 115 1.02 13.55 -8.98
N GLY A 116 -0.03 13.00 -9.60
CA GLY A 116 -0.70 13.63 -10.74
C GLY A 116 -1.63 14.78 -10.31
N ASP A 117 -2.52 14.54 -9.35
CA ASP A 117 -3.56 15.52 -9.00
C ASP A 117 -3.02 16.67 -8.14
N ASP A 118 -2.16 16.35 -7.15
CA ASP A 118 -1.70 17.35 -6.18
C ASP A 118 -0.44 18.07 -6.65
N MET A 119 0.52 17.34 -7.25
CA MET A 119 1.80 17.95 -7.67
C MET A 119 1.68 18.91 -8.84
N GLU A 120 0.77 18.66 -9.79
CA GLU A 120 0.55 19.56 -10.92
C GLU A 120 -0.20 20.83 -10.51
N ARG A 121 -1.05 20.74 -9.48
CA ARG A 121 -1.81 21.89 -8.95
C ARG A 121 -1.05 22.71 -7.91
N ILE A 122 0.03 22.15 -7.35
CA ILE A 122 0.86 22.88 -6.37
C ILE A 122 1.74 23.90 -7.11
N ASP A 123 1.59 25.16 -6.72
CA ASP A 123 2.42 26.28 -7.21
C ASP A 123 3.92 25.96 -7.06
N GLU A 124 4.72 26.34 -8.06
CA GLU A 124 6.18 26.12 -8.10
C GLU A 124 6.90 26.67 -6.89
N TYR A 125 6.39 27.76 -6.32
CA TYR A 125 6.96 28.42 -5.14
C TYR A 125 6.69 27.70 -3.84
N ARG A 126 5.74 26.75 -3.80
CA ARG A 126 5.46 26.00 -2.56
C ARG A 126 6.62 25.08 -2.19
N MET A 127 6.99 25.13 -0.90
CA MET A 127 8.11 24.37 -0.35
C MET A 127 8.01 22.86 -0.67
N VAL A 128 6.81 22.29 -0.67
CA VAL A 128 6.58 20.88 -1.00
C VAL A 128 7.07 20.54 -2.40
N ARG A 129 6.72 21.34 -3.42
CA ARG A 129 7.18 21.13 -4.80
C ARG A 129 8.69 21.33 -4.92
N ARG A 130 9.22 22.36 -4.28
CA ARG A 130 10.68 22.61 -4.25
C ARG A 130 11.46 21.48 -3.62
N VAL A 131 11.01 20.94 -2.49
CA VAL A 131 11.64 19.78 -1.80
C VAL A 131 11.59 18.53 -2.66
N LEU A 132 10.47 18.27 -3.34
CA LEU A 132 10.30 17.10 -4.20
C LEU A 132 11.11 17.16 -5.49
N MET A 133 11.30 18.37 -6.04
CA MET A 133 12.09 18.61 -7.23
C MET A 133 13.58 18.88 -6.91
N ALA A 134 13.93 19.11 -5.64
CA ALA A 134 15.30 19.30 -5.24
C ALA A 134 16.10 18.01 -5.47
N GLU A 135 17.10 18.07 -6.32
CA GLU A 135 18.14 17.07 -6.41
C GLU A 135 18.98 17.14 -5.13
N VAL A 136 18.64 16.30 -4.17
CA VAL A 136 19.47 16.14 -2.98
C VAL A 136 20.77 15.49 -3.43
N SER A 137 21.85 16.24 -3.45
CA SER A 137 23.21 15.75 -3.65
C SER A 137 23.50 14.74 -2.54
N ARG A 138 23.26 13.48 -2.82
CA ARG A 138 23.49 12.39 -1.88
C ARG A 138 24.97 12.03 -1.94
N GLY A 139 25.73 12.48 -0.96
CA GLY A 139 27.08 11.98 -0.76
C GLY A 139 27.08 10.44 -0.74
N ARG A 140 28.17 9.82 -1.20
CA ARG A 140 28.31 8.34 -1.19
C ARG A 140 28.19 7.83 0.24
N VAL A 141 26.99 7.40 0.62
CA VAL A 141 26.74 6.72 1.90
C VAL A 141 27.04 5.24 1.72
N ARG A 142 27.88 4.70 2.62
CA ARG A 142 28.20 3.27 2.65
C ARG A 142 26.92 2.50 3.00
N GLY A 143 26.49 1.59 2.13
CA GLY A 143 25.31 0.78 2.32
C GLY A 143 24.31 0.84 1.17
N ARG A 144 23.12 0.23 1.38
CA ARG A 144 22.07 0.20 0.36
C ARG A 144 21.50 1.61 0.17
N PRO A 145 21.36 2.09 -1.08
CA PRO A 145 20.81 3.42 -1.36
C PRO A 145 19.43 3.60 -0.74
N TRP A 146 19.19 4.79 -0.21
CA TRP A 146 17.88 5.16 0.32
C TRP A 146 16.88 5.28 -0.82
N LEU A 147 15.68 4.74 -0.61
CA LEU A 147 14.57 4.93 -1.53
C LEU A 147 13.99 6.33 -1.27
N GLY A 148 14.15 7.24 -2.21
CA GLY A 148 13.45 8.52 -2.18
C GLY A 148 11.98 8.35 -2.55
N TRP A 149 11.16 9.35 -2.23
CA TRP A 149 9.75 9.31 -2.61
C TRP A 149 9.55 9.23 -4.13
N MET A 150 10.34 9.98 -4.92
CA MET A 150 10.32 9.88 -6.39
C MET A 150 10.67 8.50 -6.92
N ASP A 151 11.52 7.74 -6.22
CA ASP A 151 11.82 6.37 -6.61
C ASP A 151 10.58 5.48 -6.43
N SER A 152 9.75 5.78 -5.42
CA SER A 152 8.47 5.09 -5.21
C SER A 152 7.46 5.40 -6.32
N VAL A 153 7.42 6.65 -6.79
CA VAL A 153 6.61 7.06 -7.97
C VAL A 153 7.06 6.28 -9.20
N LYS A 154 8.39 6.22 -9.47
CA LYS A 154 8.94 5.45 -10.60
C LYS A 154 8.58 3.96 -10.52
N VAL A 155 8.67 3.37 -9.32
CA VAL A 155 8.27 1.97 -9.10
C VAL A 155 6.78 1.78 -9.34
N ALA A 156 5.94 2.69 -8.84
CA ALA A 156 4.50 2.62 -9.01
C ALA A 156 4.07 2.78 -10.49
N LEU A 157 4.74 3.66 -11.24
CA LEU A 157 4.54 3.82 -12.68
C LEU A 157 5.01 2.57 -13.45
N GLY A 158 6.21 2.06 -13.12
CA GLY A 158 6.75 0.83 -13.73
C GLY A 158 5.83 -0.38 -13.56
N ASN A 159 5.18 -0.50 -12.40
CA ASN A 159 4.16 -1.54 -12.15
C ASN A 159 2.92 -1.42 -13.07
N LYS A 160 2.71 -0.25 -13.67
CA LYS A 160 1.65 0.03 -14.63
C LYS A 160 2.14 0.10 -16.08
N GLY A 161 3.42 -0.17 -16.33
CA GLY A 161 4.03 -0.06 -17.66
C GLY A 161 4.16 1.37 -18.18
N MET A 162 4.21 2.38 -17.28
CA MET A 162 4.30 3.80 -17.62
C MET A 162 5.66 4.37 -17.18
N THR A 163 6.13 5.40 -17.90
CA THR A 163 7.28 6.22 -17.49
C THR A 163 6.83 7.53 -16.86
N VAL A 164 7.75 8.22 -16.17
CA VAL A 164 7.44 9.53 -15.55
C VAL A 164 7.12 10.57 -16.63
N GLU A 165 7.80 10.50 -17.77
CA GLU A 165 7.58 11.39 -18.90
C GLU A 165 6.18 11.22 -19.50
N ALA A 166 5.76 9.97 -19.68
CA ALA A 166 4.41 9.64 -20.19
C ALA A 166 3.29 10.01 -19.19
N ALA A 167 3.58 10.05 -17.91
CA ALA A 167 2.61 10.42 -16.87
C ALA A 167 2.43 11.94 -16.70
N ARG A 168 3.30 12.75 -17.34
CA ARG A 168 3.24 14.23 -17.33
C ARG A 168 2.54 14.82 -18.57
N GLN A 169 2.21 13.99 -19.56
CA GLN A 169 1.43 14.35 -20.74
C GLN A 169 -0.07 14.13 -20.54
#